data_ebb63a157b7be739e64c5f5460b4d2a5
#
_entry.id   ebb63a157b7be739e64c5f5460b4d2a5
#
_cell.length_a   1.000
_cell.length_b   1.000
_cell.length_c   1.000
_cell.angle_alpha   90.00
_cell.angle_beta   90.00
_cell.angle_gamma   90.00
#
_symmetry.space_group_name_H-M   'P 1'
#
loop_
_entity.id
_entity.type
_entity.pdbx_description
1 polymer ?
#
loop_
_entity_poly.entity_id
_entity_poly.type
_entity_poly.pdbx_seq_one_letter_code
_entity_poly.pdbx_strand_id
1 'polypeptide(L)'
;MALHTRVLRLVLSGLMGALLVVSKQAMSGLPNLEPVSLLLILFALELPRETPGAITVFILLQGVLYGFGLWWVMYLYVWYLLALLAWLLHRMDNAFFWAVFSGLYGLCFGGLCAAVYLFAKTPAFALSWWLSGLSYDALHGIGNFVLMLLLYRPLRRALQMAKKQLRV
;
A
#
# COMPACT_ATOMS: atom_id res chain seq x y z
N MET A 1 -26.99 17.20 2.54
CA MET A 1 -26.49 15.82 2.42
C MET A 1 -25.23 15.69 1.58
N ALA A 2 -25.17 16.20 0.33
CA ALA A 2 -23.99 16.03 -0.54
C ALA A 2 -22.67 16.61 0.00
N LEU A 3 -22.71 17.80 0.63
CA LEU A 3 -21.51 18.46 1.18
C LEU A 3 -20.95 17.69 2.38
N HIS A 4 -21.80 17.27 3.31
CA HIS A 4 -21.39 16.47 4.47
C HIS A 4 -20.71 15.16 4.07
N THR A 5 -21.25 14.46 3.08
CA THR A 5 -20.65 13.22 2.56
C THR A 5 -19.28 13.46 1.91
N ARG A 6 -19.12 14.57 1.17
CA ARG A 6 -17.82 14.95 0.57
C ARG A 6 -16.77 15.26 1.64
N VAL A 7 -17.12 16.07 2.62
CA VAL A 7 -16.23 16.41 3.75
C VAL A 7 -15.81 15.14 4.50
N LEU A 8 -16.77 14.27 4.82
CA LEU A 8 -16.47 13.01 5.51
C LEU A 8 -15.48 12.14 4.74
N ARG A 9 -15.66 12.01 3.42
CA ARG A 9 -14.70 11.25 2.57
C ARG A 9 -13.31 11.87 2.56
N LEU A 10 -13.19 13.18 2.48
CA LEU A 10 -11.90 13.87 2.56
C LEU A 10 -11.20 13.62 3.90
N VAL A 11 -11.95 13.73 5.00
CA VAL A 11 -11.44 13.45 6.35
C VAL A 11 -10.99 11.99 6.46
N LEU A 12 -11.80 11.05 5.99
CA LEU A 12 -11.43 9.62 5.98
C LEU A 12 -10.18 9.36 5.15
N SER A 13 -10.08 9.92 3.95
CA SER A 13 -8.87 9.80 3.12
C SER A 13 -7.63 10.35 3.84
N GLY A 14 -7.75 11.49 4.53
CA GLY A 14 -6.68 12.08 5.32
C GLY A 14 -6.25 11.17 6.48
N LEU A 15 -7.21 10.66 7.26
CA LEU A 15 -6.94 9.75 8.38
C LEU A 15 -6.32 8.44 7.93
N MET A 16 -6.83 7.84 6.85
CA MET A 16 -6.28 6.62 6.26
C MET A 16 -4.85 6.84 5.76
N GLY A 17 -4.58 7.96 5.09
CA GLY A 17 -3.23 8.32 4.64
C GLY A 17 -2.26 8.53 5.81
N ALA A 18 -2.70 9.23 6.86
CA ALA A 18 -1.92 9.39 8.09
C ALA A 18 -1.65 8.03 8.78
N LEU A 19 -2.63 7.13 8.82
CA LEU A 19 -2.46 5.78 9.36
C LEU A 19 -1.41 4.99 8.59
N LEU A 20 -1.36 5.09 7.26
CA LEU A 20 -0.31 4.47 6.44
C LEU A 20 1.08 5.00 6.82
N VAL A 21 1.22 6.32 7.01
CA VAL A 21 2.50 6.94 7.41
C VAL A 21 2.91 6.45 8.80
N VAL A 22 2.01 6.53 9.79
CA VAL A 22 2.31 6.14 11.17
C VAL A 22 2.66 4.65 11.26
N SER A 23 1.91 3.79 10.57
CA SER A 23 2.15 2.35 10.59
C SER A 23 3.49 1.98 9.93
N LYS A 24 3.87 2.64 8.83
CA LYS A 24 5.19 2.50 8.22
C LYS A 24 6.29 2.97 9.17
N GLN A 25 6.12 4.12 9.79
CA GLN A 25 7.09 4.69 10.71
C GLN A 25 7.29 3.84 11.96
N ALA A 26 6.21 3.28 12.51
CA ALA A 26 6.27 2.40 13.68
C ALA A 26 7.11 1.13 13.46
N MET A 27 7.25 0.69 12.20
CA MET A 27 8.04 -0.49 11.81
C MET A 27 9.35 -0.14 11.09
N SER A 28 9.77 1.12 11.10
CA SER A 28 10.97 1.59 10.39
C SER A 28 12.29 0.92 10.83
N GLY A 29 12.33 0.34 12.03
CA GLY A 29 13.46 -0.47 12.52
C GLY A 29 13.57 -1.87 11.89
N LEU A 30 12.58 -2.30 11.11
CA LEU A 30 12.55 -3.62 10.47
C LEU A 30 12.59 -3.43 8.95
N PRO A 31 13.70 -3.76 8.29
CA PRO A 31 13.84 -3.53 6.85
C PRO A 31 12.72 -4.23 6.05
N ASN A 32 12.00 -3.45 5.22
CA ASN A 32 10.93 -3.93 4.34
C ASN A 32 9.81 -4.74 5.01
N LEU A 33 9.70 -4.67 6.35
CA LEU A 33 8.56 -5.21 7.08
C LEU A 33 7.63 -4.06 7.45
N GLU A 34 6.60 -3.83 6.63
CA GLU A 34 5.68 -2.70 6.83
C GLU A 34 4.24 -3.09 6.50
N PRO A 35 3.24 -2.61 7.27
CA PRO A 35 1.85 -2.99 7.07
C PRO A 35 1.14 -2.19 5.96
N VAL A 36 1.87 -1.38 5.18
CA VAL A 36 1.29 -0.52 4.14
C VAL A 36 0.53 -1.34 3.10
N SER A 37 1.13 -2.42 2.58
CA SER A 37 0.46 -3.30 1.60
C SER A 37 -0.82 -3.92 2.16
N LEU A 38 -0.78 -4.41 3.40
CA LEU A 38 -1.95 -4.95 4.10
C LEU A 38 -3.06 -3.91 4.23
N LEU A 39 -2.75 -2.72 4.74
CA LEU A 39 -3.73 -1.66 4.96
C LEU A 39 -4.31 -1.17 3.64
N LEU A 40 -3.49 -0.98 2.60
CA LEU A 40 -3.98 -0.54 1.29
C LEU A 40 -4.92 -1.56 0.63
N ILE A 41 -4.61 -2.86 0.72
CA ILE A 41 -5.51 -3.91 0.24
C ILE A 41 -6.84 -3.83 0.99
N LEU A 42 -6.82 -3.75 2.32
CA LEU A 42 -8.03 -3.66 3.13
C LEU A 42 -8.84 -2.38 2.83
N PHE A 43 -8.17 -1.25 2.64
CA PHE A 43 -8.81 0.00 2.25
C PHE A 43 -9.46 -0.10 0.86
N ALA A 44 -8.77 -0.68 -0.11
CA ALA A 44 -9.31 -0.89 -1.46
C ALA A 44 -10.54 -1.80 -1.46
N LEU A 45 -10.59 -2.79 -0.55
CA LEU A 45 -11.72 -3.70 -0.41
C LEU A 45 -12.92 -3.06 0.30
N GLU A 46 -12.69 -2.30 1.36
CA GLU A 46 -13.77 -1.81 2.22
C GLU A 46 -14.16 -0.35 1.95
N LEU A 47 -13.21 0.49 1.54
CA LEU A 47 -13.35 1.94 1.32
C LEU A 47 -12.75 2.35 -0.04
N PRO A 48 -13.19 1.75 -1.16
CA PRO A 48 -12.54 1.94 -2.47
C PRO A 48 -12.58 3.39 -2.98
N ARG A 49 -13.57 4.17 -2.54
CA ARG A 49 -13.72 5.58 -2.97
C ARG A 49 -12.76 6.52 -2.27
N GLU A 50 -12.37 6.20 -1.04
CA GLU A 50 -11.47 6.96 -0.18
C GLU A 50 -10.00 6.58 -0.38
N THR A 51 -9.74 5.35 -0.83
CA THR A 51 -8.39 4.79 -1.00
C THR A 51 -7.47 5.61 -1.90
N PRO A 52 -7.89 6.11 -3.07
CA PRO A 52 -7.01 6.95 -3.89
C PRO A 52 -6.56 8.22 -3.15
N GLY A 53 -7.47 8.86 -2.43
CA GLY A 53 -7.15 10.03 -1.59
C GLY A 53 -6.17 9.69 -0.47
N ALA A 54 -6.34 8.53 0.18
CA ALA A 54 -5.43 8.06 1.22
C ALA A 54 -4.02 7.81 0.67
N ILE A 55 -3.91 7.20 -0.52
CA ILE A 55 -2.63 7.00 -1.21
C ILE A 55 -1.97 8.34 -1.52
N THR A 56 -2.73 9.31 -2.05
CA THR A 56 -2.22 10.66 -2.33
C THR A 56 -1.63 11.29 -1.08
N VAL A 57 -2.38 11.31 0.04
CA VAL A 57 -1.93 11.87 1.32
C VAL A 57 -0.67 11.12 1.81
N PHE A 58 -0.65 9.80 1.75
CA PHE A 58 0.49 8.99 2.14
C PHE A 58 1.75 9.37 1.35
N ILE A 59 1.67 9.43 0.01
CA ILE A 59 2.79 9.75 -0.87
C ILE A 59 3.31 11.16 -0.62
N LEU A 60 2.41 12.14 -0.48
CA LEU A 60 2.79 13.52 -0.21
C LEU A 60 3.50 13.65 1.14
N LEU A 61 2.97 13.04 2.19
CA LEU A 61 3.60 13.04 3.52
C LEU A 61 4.97 12.35 3.50
N GLN A 62 5.11 11.23 2.76
CA GLN A 62 6.41 10.58 2.59
C GLN A 62 7.41 11.51 1.90
N GLY A 63 7.01 12.23 0.86
CA GLY A 63 7.86 13.22 0.18
C GLY A 63 8.29 14.37 1.09
N VAL A 64 7.39 14.87 1.94
CA VAL A 64 7.68 15.93 2.93
C VAL A 64 8.64 15.43 4.02
N LEU A 65 8.46 14.21 4.49
CA LEU A 65 9.26 13.64 5.58
C LEU A 65 10.67 13.22 5.13
N TYR A 66 10.81 12.66 3.92
CA TYR A 66 12.05 12.03 3.46
C TYR A 66 12.67 12.67 2.21
N GLY A 67 12.06 13.75 1.71
CA GLY A 67 12.47 14.43 0.49
C GLY A 67 11.91 13.79 -0.78
N PHE A 68 11.88 14.59 -1.84
CA PHE A 68 11.38 14.19 -3.17
C PHE A 68 12.55 13.70 -4.04
N GLY A 69 12.58 12.40 -4.32
CA GLY A 69 13.60 11.76 -5.14
C GLY A 69 13.02 10.73 -6.10
N LEU A 70 13.87 9.96 -6.81
CA LEU A 70 13.38 8.91 -7.72
C LEU A 70 12.53 7.87 -7.01
N TRP A 71 12.84 7.53 -5.77
CA TRP A 71 12.02 6.64 -4.94
C TRP A 71 10.58 7.16 -4.76
N TRP A 72 10.40 8.48 -4.70
CA TRP A 72 9.09 9.09 -4.57
C TRP A 72 8.28 8.95 -5.87
N VAL A 73 8.95 9.05 -7.04
CA VAL A 73 8.32 8.80 -8.34
C VAL A 73 7.80 7.36 -8.42
N MET A 74 8.54 6.37 -7.86
CA MET A 74 8.08 4.99 -7.77
C MET A 74 6.76 4.87 -7.00
N TYR A 75 6.62 5.62 -5.92
CA TYR A 75 5.40 5.62 -5.09
C TYR A 75 4.18 6.18 -5.82
N LEU A 76 4.35 7.06 -6.82
CA LEU A 76 3.24 7.62 -7.61
C LEU A 76 2.45 6.57 -8.39
N TYR A 77 2.98 5.38 -8.60
CA TYR A 77 2.26 4.32 -9.34
C TYR A 77 2.16 3.00 -8.58
N VAL A 78 3.18 2.57 -7.82
CA VAL A 78 3.15 1.22 -7.21
C VAL A 78 1.99 1.07 -6.23
N TRP A 79 1.67 2.06 -5.42
CA TRP A 79 0.59 1.98 -4.46
C TRP A 79 -0.79 2.02 -5.09
N TYR A 80 -0.96 2.83 -6.14
CA TYR A 80 -2.20 2.84 -6.92
C TYR A 80 -2.40 1.54 -7.69
N LEU A 81 -1.33 0.94 -8.21
CA LEU A 81 -1.37 -0.37 -8.86
C LEU A 81 -1.85 -1.45 -7.87
N LEU A 82 -1.28 -1.48 -6.66
CA LEU A 82 -1.71 -2.42 -5.61
C LEU A 82 -3.19 -2.25 -5.29
N ALA A 83 -3.64 -1.02 -5.07
CA ALA A 83 -5.03 -0.73 -4.76
C ALA A 83 -5.98 -1.09 -5.91
N LEU A 84 -5.59 -0.82 -7.15
CA LEU A 84 -6.35 -1.19 -8.34
C LEU A 84 -6.49 -2.71 -8.46
N LEU A 85 -5.40 -3.46 -8.33
CA LEU A 85 -5.42 -4.92 -8.37
C LEU A 85 -6.28 -5.50 -7.25
N ALA A 86 -6.17 -4.96 -6.03
CA ALA A 86 -7.03 -5.37 -4.92
C ALA A 86 -8.51 -5.07 -5.20
N TRP A 87 -8.83 -3.92 -5.77
CA TRP A 87 -10.19 -3.57 -6.15
C TRP A 87 -10.73 -4.49 -7.27
N LEU A 88 -9.95 -4.82 -8.26
CA LEU A 88 -10.33 -5.75 -9.32
C LEU A 88 -10.64 -7.15 -8.77
N LEU A 89 -9.90 -7.57 -7.76
CA LEU A 89 -10.05 -8.86 -7.09
C LEU A 89 -11.00 -8.81 -5.87
N HIS A 90 -11.78 -7.75 -5.71
CA HIS A 90 -12.63 -7.50 -4.52
C HIS A 90 -13.64 -8.61 -4.19
N ARG A 91 -13.96 -9.47 -5.15
CA ARG A 91 -14.86 -10.63 -4.94
C ARG A 91 -14.21 -11.75 -4.15
N MET A 92 -12.89 -11.75 -4.02
CA MET A 92 -12.16 -12.77 -3.27
C MET A 92 -12.24 -12.46 -1.78
N ASP A 93 -12.78 -13.39 -1.00
CA ASP A 93 -12.91 -13.26 0.47
C ASP A 93 -12.20 -14.43 1.18
N ASN A 94 -10.90 -14.58 0.90
CA ASN A 94 -10.09 -15.63 1.49
C ASN A 94 -8.77 -15.02 2.01
N ALA A 95 -8.52 -15.15 3.32
CA ALA A 95 -7.31 -14.60 3.95
C ALA A 95 -6.03 -15.21 3.38
N PHE A 96 -6.01 -16.50 3.05
CA PHE A 96 -4.84 -17.14 2.45
C PHE A 96 -4.58 -16.63 1.04
N PHE A 97 -5.65 -16.44 0.23
CA PHE A 97 -5.51 -15.82 -1.09
C PHE A 97 -4.85 -14.43 -0.98
N TRP A 98 -5.33 -13.59 -0.06
CA TRP A 98 -4.76 -12.25 0.12
C TRP A 98 -3.34 -12.28 0.68
N ALA A 99 -3.01 -13.27 1.52
CA ALA A 99 -1.65 -13.47 1.99
C ALA A 99 -0.69 -13.82 0.83
N VAL A 100 -1.08 -14.76 -0.03
CA VAL A 100 -0.31 -15.12 -1.23
C VAL A 100 -0.19 -13.91 -2.18
N PHE A 101 -1.29 -13.23 -2.46
CA PHE A 101 -1.30 -12.05 -3.33
C PHE A 101 -0.38 -10.93 -2.80
N SER A 102 -0.50 -10.59 -1.51
CA SER A 102 0.33 -9.56 -0.88
C SER A 102 1.81 -9.97 -0.85
N GLY A 103 2.09 -11.24 -0.58
CA GLY A 103 3.44 -11.80 -0.63
C GLY A 103 4.06 -11.71 -2.02
N LEU A 104 3.32 -12.12 -3.07
CA LEU A 104 3.78 -12.02 -4.46
C LEU A 104 3.99 -10.56 -4.87
N TYR A 105 3.10 -9.66 -4.46
CA TYR A 105 3.27 -8.23 -4.71
C TYR A 105 4.56 -7.70 -4.06
N GLY A 106 4.84 -8.09 -2.82
CA GLY A 106 6.08 -7.74 -2.12
C GLY A 106 7.33 -8.27 -2.82
N LEU A 107 7.30 -9.51 -3.32
CA LEU A 107 8.39 -10.09 -4.12
C LEU A 107 8.64 -9.34 -5.44
N CYS A 108 7.59 -8.80 -6.04
CA CYS A 108 7.69 -8.04 -7.29
C CYS A 108 7.98 -6.54 -7.08
N PHE A 109 7.97 -6.06 -5.82
CA PHE A 109 7.98 -4.64 -5.51
C PHE A 109 9.22 -3.91 -6.05
N GLY A 110 10.41 -4.47 -5.85
CA GLY A 110 11.65 -3.91 -6.38
C GLY A 110 11.68 -3.88 -7.91
N GLY A 111 11.18 -4.94 -8.56
CA GLY A 111 11.04 -4.97 -10.02
C GLY A 111 10.09 -3.88 -10.53
N LEU A 112 8.95 -3.68 -9.86
CA LEU A 112 8.04 -2.58 -10.17
C LEU A 112 8.73 -1.22 -9.97
N CYS A 113 9.45 -1.03 -8.86
CA CYS A 113 10.20 0.19 -8.61
C CYS A 113 11.30 0.43 -9.64
N ALA A 114 11.98 -0.60 -10.10
CA ALA A 114 13.05 -0.51 -11.08
C ALA A 114 12.59 0.05 -12.44
N ALA A 115 11.28 0.01 -12.73
CA ALA A 115 10.71 0.56 -13.95
C ALA A 115 11.02 2.06 -14.16
N VAL A 116 11.16 2.85 -13.08
CA VAL A 116 11.57 4.26 -13.17
C VAL A 116 12.95 4.42 -13.82
N TYR A 117 13.86 3.47 -13.54
CA TYR A 117 15.22 3.54 -14.08
C TYR A 117 15.32 3.20 -15.58
N LEU A 118 14.29 2.58 -16.15
CA LEU A 118 14.21 2.40 -17.61
C LEU A 118 14.15 3.75 -18.34
N PHE A 119 13.56 4.76 -17.70
CA PHE A 119 13.43 6.12 -18.24
C PHE A 119 14.49 7.07 -17.71
N ALA A 120 14.88 6.94 -16.44
CA ALA A 120 15.83 7.84 -15.78
C ALA A 120 17.31 7.48 -16.03
N LYS A 121 17.59 6.23 -16.42
CA LYS A 121 18.93 5.67 -16.64
C LYS A 121 18.94 4.76 -17.87
N THR A 122 19.42 3.52 -17.72
CA THR A 122 19.48 2.50 -18.78
C THR A 122 18.80 1.21 -18.34
N PRO A 123 18.34 0.35 -19.27
CA PRO A 123 17.81 -0.96 -18.93
C PRO A 123 18.79 -1.84 -18.11
N ALA A 124 20.07 -1.78 -18.43
CA ALA A 124 21.10 -2.50 -17.69
C ALA A 124 21.21 -2.01 -16.24
N PHE A 125 21.11 -0.70 -16.02
CA PHE A 125 21.08 -0.13 -14.66
C PHE A 125 19.83 -0.58 -13.92
N ALA A 126 18.64 -0.51 -14.52
CA ALA A 126 17.39 -0.94 -13.92
C ALA A 126 17.44 -2.42 -13.47
N LEU A 127 17.97 -3.29 -14.33
CA LEU A 127 18.16 -4.71 -14.01
C LEU A 127 19.14 -4.90 -12.85
N SER A 128 20.31 -4.27 -12.90
CA SER A 128 21.31 -4.36 -11.84
C SER A 128 20.79 -3.87 -10.50
N TRP A 129 20.05 -2.75 -10.51
CA TRP A 129 19.45 -2.18 -9.32
C TRP A 129 18.42 -3.15 -8.69
N TRP A 130 17.54 -3.73 -9.50
CA TRP A 130 16.59 -4.74 -9.05
C TRP A 130 17.28 -5.99 -8.49
N LEU A 131 18.23 -6.56 -9.23
CA LEU A 131 18.96 -7.76 -8.78
C LEU A 131 19.70 -7.54 -7.45
N SER A 132 20.28 -6.35 -7.23
CA SER A 132 20.90 -6.00 -5.94
C SER A 132 19.92 -5.88 -4.79
N GLY A 133 18.63 -5.63 -5.08
CA GLY A 133 17.54 -5.51 -4.11
C GLY A 133 16.77 -6.80 -3.81
N LEU A 134 17.06 -7.92 -4.44
CA LEU A 134 16.26 -9.16 -4.33
C LEU A 134 16.11 -9.68 -2.89
N SER A 135 17.12 -9.49 -2.04
CA SER A 135 17.02 -9.86 -0.61
C SER A 135 15.98 -9.03 0.13
N TYR A 136 15.86 -7.75 -0.22
CA TYR A 136 14.83 -6.86 0.34
C TYR A 136 13.43 -7.22 -0.18
N ASP A 137 13.33 -7.59 -1.46
CA ASP A 137 12.06 -8.06 -2.04
C ASP A 137 11.61 -9.37 -1.38
N ALA A 138 12.54 -10.30 -1.09
CA ALA A 138 12.23 -11.52 -0.35
C ALA A 138 11.70 -11.23 1.06
N LEU A 139 12.35 -10.32 1.82
CA LEU A 139 11.88 -9.88 3.12
C LEU A 139 10.52 -9.22 3.05
N HIS A 140 10.31 -8.34 2.05
CA HIS A 140 9.03 -7.67 1.82
C HIS A 140 7.92 -8.68 1.49
N GLY A 141 8.20 -9.64 0.62
CA GLY A 141 7.24 -10.70 0.27
C GLY A 141 6.85 -11.57 1.44
N ILE A 142 7.83 -12.04 2.22
CA ILE A 142 7.59 -12.86 3.42
C ILE A 142 6.82 -12.04 4.47
N GLY A 143 7.25 -10.82 4.74
CA GLY A 143 6.60 -9.92 5.69
C GLY A 143 5.14 -9.64 5.33
N ASN A 144 4.89 -9.29 4.07
CA ASN A 144 3.55 -9.06 3.56
C ASN A 144 2.66 -10.31 3.67
N PHE A 145 3.20 -11.49 3.32
CA PHE A 145 2.48 -12.76 3.46
C PHE A 145 2.07 -13.01 4.91
N VAL A 146 3.01 -12.91 5.83
CA VAL A 146 2.78 -13.19 7.26
C VAL A 146 1.81 -12.17 7.86
N LEU A 147 2.04 -10.87 7.65
CA LEU A 147 1.17 -9.81 8.16
C LEU A 147 -0.26 -9.96 7.63
N MET A 148 -0.40 -10.24 6.34
CA MET A 148 -1.71 -10.43 5.73
C MET A 148 -2.41 -11.67 6.29
N LEU A 149 -1.71 -12.80 6.42
CA LEU A 149 -2.28 -14.04 6.94
C LEU A 149 -2.82 -13.87 8.36
N LEU A 150 -2.08 -13.16 9.21
CA LEU A 150 -2.42 -12.98 10.62
C LEU A 150 -3.48 -11.87 10.83
N LEU A 151 -3.36 -10.76 10.11
CA LEU A 151 -4.09 -9.53 10.41
C LEU A 151 -5.28 -9.25 9.46
N TYR A 152 -5.41 -9.96 8.35
CA TYR A 152 -6.49 -9.74 7.39
C TYR A 152 -7.88 -9.75 8.04
N ARG A 153 -8.21 -10.85 8.71
CA ARG A 153 -9.54 -11.01 9.31
C ARG A 153 -9.85 -10.02 10.43
N PRO A 154 -8.98 -9.82 11.45
CA PRO A 154 -9.28 -8.90 12.52
C PRO A 154 -9.36 -7.45 12.05
N LEU A 155 -8.44 -6.99 11.19
CA LEU A 155 -8.46 -5.61 10.69
C LEU A 155 -9.62 -5.37 9.73
N ARG A 156 -9.94 -6.32 8.86
CA ARG A 156 -11.11 -6.21 7.98
C ARG A 156 -12.40 -6.07 8.77
N ARG A 157 -12.60 -6.87 9.83
CA ARG A 157 -13.76 -6.75 10.72
C ARG A 157 -13.82 -5.39 11.40
N ALA A 158 -12.68 -4.88 11.89
CA ALA A 158 -12.60 -3.55 12.49
C ALA A 158 -13.01 -2.44 11.50
N LEU A 159 -12.50 -2.50 10.26
CA LEU A 159 -12.89 -1.54 9.20
C LEU A 159 -14.37 -1.63 8.86
N GLN A 160 -14.94 -2.84 8.77
CA GLN A 160 -16.37 -3.02 8.51
C GLN A 160 -17.24 -2.46 9.63
N MET A 161 -16.83 -2.62 10.89
CA MET A 161 -17.53 -2.02 12.04
C MET A 161 -17.45 -0.49 11.98
N ALA A 162 -16.27 0.07 11.73
CA ALA A 162 -16.09 1.51 11.59
C ALA A 162 -16.94 2.08 10.44
N LYS A 163 -16.95 1.41 9.28
CA LYS A 163 -17.76 1.78 8.11
C LYS A 163 -19.25 1.84 8.44
N LYS A 164 -19.78 0.84 9.19
CA LYS A 164 -21.18 0.85 9.64
C LYS A 164 -21.51 2.03 10.52
N GLN A 165 -20.63 2.39 11.47
CA GLN A 165 -20.83 3.51 12.37
C GLN A 165 -20.80 4.86 11.63
N LEU A 166 -19.92 4.99 10.65
CA LEU A 166 -19.78 6.21 9.86
C LEU A 166 -20.84 6.36 8.76
N ARG A 167 -21.64 5.33 8.52
CA ARG A 167 -22.67 5.30 7.45
C ARG A 167 -22.11 5.62 6.05
N VAL A 168 -20.94 5.14 5.74
CA VAL A 168 -20.22 5.37 4.47
C VAL A 168 -20.29 4.14 3.57
#